data_4ed4ce95ebe80a8e5eae3264d63e49b4
#
_entry.id   4ed4ce95ebe80a8e5eae3264d63e49b4
#
_cell.length_a   1.000
_cell.length_b   1.000
_cell.length_c   1.000
_cell.angle_alpha   90.00
_cell.angle_beta   90.00
_cell.angle_gamma   90.00
#
_symmetry.space_group_name_H-M   'P 1'
#
loop_
_entity.id
_entity.type
_entity.pdbx_description
1 polymer ?
#
loop_
_entity_poly.entity_id
_entity_poly.type
_entity_poly.pdbx_seq_one_letter_code
_entity_poly.pdbx_strand_id
1 'polypeptide(L)'
;MKKVTFVIQGPLCIDSIRNIPNYKRLGDVVVSCWDTDSPELFELIPDYVTVVKNKFIDPQDYNFQNIRYQIKTTLEGIKEVQTPYIVKVRSDEYFTRMNNFVSCVYNFPEHITVSNFLFRKKYMFHPSDHVFGGTVGNIARMLEFSLEMIGDFYRDEKVDVERVGLSKKYTFPILTAEMTFCLSYLKTKGIDVVADIQGMSFKELKEYHKKTIKENYKLVRASDMGYFLLRFKSNPIIEEPTAFTNEQDFLNFHIGSIKSLEEL
;
A
#
# COMPACT_ATOMS: atom_id res chain seq x y z
N MET A 1 -9.13 25.14 2.98
CA MET A 1 -9.28 24.05 3.96
C MET A 1 -8.62 22.81 3.38
N LYS A 2 -7.66 22.21 4.09
CA LYS A 2 -6.96 21.00 3.66
C LYS A 2 -7.95 19.85 3.63
N LYS A 3 -7.95 19.04 2.56
CA LYS A 3 -8.95 17.99 2.34
C LYS A 3 -8.36 16.57 2.44
N VAL A 4 -7.05 16.43 2.63
CA VAL A 4 -6.34 15.14 2.72
C VAL A 4 -5.43 15.09 3.93
N THR A 5 -5.30 13.94 4.55
CA THR A 5 -4.28 13.65 5.55
C THR A 5 -3.33 12.58 5.03
N PHE A 6 -2.03 12.83 5.11
CA PHE A 6 -1.01 11.82 4.88
C PHE A 6 -0.80 11.02 6.16
N VAL A 7 -0.99 9.71 6.09
CA VAL A 7 -0.64 8.78 7.18
C VAL A 7 0.66 8.09 6.82
N ILE A 8 1.74 8.51 7.48
CA ILE A 8 3.05 7.87 7.36
C ILE A 8 3.09 6.72 8.36
N GLN A 9 3.14 5.49 7.86
CA GLN A 9 3.04 4.30 8.69
C GLN A 9 4.32 3.46 8.68
N GLY A 10 4.66 2.88 9.83
CA GLY A 10 5.80 1.96 10.01
C GLY A 10 6.86 2.52 10.94
N PRO A 11 8.01 1.84 11.08
CA PRO A 11 9.11 2.30 11.92
C PRO A 11 9.60 3.69 11.50
N LEU A 12 9.99 4.52 12.46
CA LEU A 12 10.51 5.84 12.15
C LEU A 12 11.78 5.77 11.30
N CYS A 13 11.86 6.63 10.30
CA CYS A 13 13.02 6.78 9.43
C CYS A 13 13.35 8.27 9.27
N ILE A 14 14.62 8.64 9.42
CA ILE A 14 15.09 10.03 9.35
C ILE A 14 14.70 10.69 8.01
N ASP A 15 14.80 9.97 6.90
CA ASP A 15 14.53 10.53 5.59
C ASP A 15 13.02 10.78 5.38
N SER A 16 12.14 9.91 5.91
CA SER A 16 10.70 10.16 5.87
C SER A 16 10.29 11.35 6.73
N ILE A 17 10.93 11.51 7.91
CA ILE A 17 10.73 12.68 8.78
C ILE A 17 11.13 13.96 8.03
N ARG A 18 12.28 13.96 7.37
CA ARG A 18 12.75 15.10 6.55
C ARG A 18 11.81 15.45 5.40
N ASN A 19 11.03 14.50 4.92
CA ASN A 19 10.07 14.71 3.83
C ASN A 19 8.67 15.21 4.30
N ILE A 20 8.40 15.21 5.60
CA ILE A 20 7.12 15.68 6.18
C ILE A 20 6.71 17.06 5.64
N PRO A 21 7.60 18.07 5.52
CA PRO A 21 7.23 19.38 4.99
C PRO A 21 6.64 19.34 3.57
N ASN A 22 7.04 18.38 2.73
CA ASN A 22 6.49 18.21 1.40
C ASN A 22 5.03 17.74 1.45
N TYR A 23 4.70 16.79 2.34
CA TYR A 23 3.33 16.35 2.54
C TYR A 23 2.47 17.43 3.19
N LYS A 24 3.03 18.18 4.16
CA LYS A 24 2.32 19.25 4.87
C LYS A 24 1.85 20.39 3.97
N ARG A 25 2.51 20.63 2.86
CA ARG A 25 2.06 21.60 1.84
C ARG A 25 0.74 21.20 1.20
N LEU A 26 0.45 19.91 1.11
CA LEU A 26 -0.71 19.34 0.42
C LEU A 26 -1.84 18.98 1.38
N GLY A 27 -1.50 18.62 2.63
CA GLY A 27 -2.49 18.14 3.57
C GLY A 27 -2.00 18.15 5.01
N ASP A 28 -2.77 17.55 5.89
CA ASP A 28 -2.33 17.28 7.24
C ASP A 28 -1.46 16.03 7.26
N VAL A 29 -0.68 15.84 8.33
CA VAL A 29 0.24 14.71 8.46
C VAL A 29 0.04 14.04 9.81
N VAL A 30 -0.16 12.74 9.76
CA VAL A 30 -0.14 11.84 10.91
C VAL A 30 1.03 10.88 10.72
N VAL A 31 1.88 10.74 11.72
CA VAL A 31 2.93 9.73 11.78
C VAL A 31 2.48 8.63 12.73
N SER A 32 2.27 7.43 12.22
CA SER A 32 1.86 6.27 13.00
C SER A 32 2.99 5.23 13.01
N CYS A 33 3.69 5.15 14.11
CA CYS A 33 4.94 4.43 14.28
C CYS A 33 4.90 3.55 15.55
N TRP A 34 6.02 2.93 15.89
CA TRP A 34 6.11 2.07 17.07
C TRP A 34 6.58 2.84 18.29
N ASP A 35 6.08 2.47 19.45
CA ASP A 35 6.53 3.02 20.74
C ASP A 35 7.97 2.62 21.08
N THR A 36 8.49 1.61 20.40
CA THR A 36 9.88 1.12 20.49
C THR A 36 10.87 1.80 19.56
N ASP A 37 10.38 2.72 18.70
CA ASP A 37 11.28 3.51 17.82
C ASP A 37 12.18 4.44 18.65
N SER A 38 13.32 4.82 18.08
CA SER A 38 14.35 5.63 18.77
C SER A 38 13.81 6.98 19.26
N PRO A 39 14.00 7.33 20.55
CA PRO A 39 13.59 8.63 21.11
C PRO A 39 14.11 9.82 20.31
N GLU A 40 15.34 9.76 19.81
CA GLU A 40 15.97 10.84 19.04
C GLU A 40 15.24 11.11 17.72
N LEU A 41 14.60 10.09 17.13
CA LEU A 41 13.79 10.28 15.93
C LEU A 41 12.46 10.97 16.25
N PHE A 42 11.88 10.72 17.42
CA PHE A 42 10.67 11.44 17.84
C PHE A 42 10.93 12.95 18.02
N GLU A 43 12.10 13.33 18.55
CA GLU A 43 12.50 14.73 18.73
C GLU A 43 12.64 15.49 17.40
N LEU A 44 12.84 14.76 16.29
CA LEU A 44 12.96 15.35 14.95
C LEU A 44 11.62 15.57 14.26
N ILE A 45 10.53 15.03 14.80
CA ILE A 45 9.20 15.20 14.22
C ILE A 45 8.71 16.61 14.54
N PRO A 46 8.28 17.39 13.52
CA PRO A 46 7.79 18.76 13.77
C PRO A 46 6.52 18.78 14.65
N ASP A 47 6.39 19.76 15.53
CA ASP A 47 5.27 19.92 16.49
C ASP A 47 3.89 19.99 15.84
N TYR A 48 3.80 20.36 14.57
CA TYR A 48 2.55 20.42 13.83
C TYR A 48 2.05 19.06 13.31
N VAL A 49 2.75 17.98 13.62
CA VAL A 49 2.45 16.61 13.20
C VAL A 49 1.79 15.86 14.33
N THR A 50 0.68 15.19 14.04
CA THR A 50 0.08 14.26 14.99
C THR A 50 0.88 12.96 14.99
N VAL A 51 1.36 12.53 16.16
CA VAL A 51 2.14 11.30 16.33
C VAL A 51 1.33 10.26 17.09
N VAL A 52 1.19 9.09 16.49
CA VAL A 52 0.54 7.91 17.09
C VAL A 52 1.62 6.86 17.37
N LYS A 53 1.90 6.63 18.65
CA LYS A 53 2.84 5.60 19.12
C LYS A 53 2.09 4.30 19.38
N ASN A 54 2.33 3.32 18.53
CA ASN A 54 1.67 2.01 18.64
C ASN A 54 2.50 1.06 19.49
N LYS A 55 1.84 0.27 20.33
CA LYS A 55 2.49 -0.88 20.95
C LYS A 55 2.91 -1.87 19.88
N PHE A 56 4.19 -2.26 19.92
CA PHE A 56 4.70 -3.29 19.02
C PHE A 56 3.93 -4.60 19.20
N ILE A 57 3.61 -5.27 18.07
CA ILE A 57 2.92 -6.56 18.10
C ILE A 57 3.98 -7.66 17.98
N ASP A 58 3.86 -8.70 18.83
CA ASP A 58 4.73 -9.87 18.73
C ASP A 58 4.56 -10.56 17.36
N PRO A 59 5.66 -10.82 16.62
CA PRO A 59 5.62 -11.50 15.33
C PRO A 59 5.22 -12.99 15.40
N GLN A 60 4.94 -13.56 16.57
CA GLN A 60 4.48 -14.95 16.69
C GLN A 60 3.19 -15.23 15.92
N ASP A 61 2.36 -14.19 15.70
CA ASP A 61 1.24 -14.29 14.79
C ASP A 61 1.72 -14.13 13.34
N TYR A 62 1.11 -14.89 12.42
CA TYR A 62 1.41 -14.80 11.00
C TYR A 62 1.45 -13.35 10.51
N ASN A 63 2.59 -12.92 10.02
CA ASN A 63 2.84 -11.55 9.58
C ASN A 63 3.65 -11.54 8.26
N PHE A 64 3.15 -12.29 7.26
CA PHE A 64 3.80 -12.34 5.95
C PHE A 64 3.90 -10.94 5.34
N GLN A 65 5.08 -10.57 4.87
CA GLN A 65 5.38 -9.23 4.32
C GLN A 65 5.00 -8.07 5.25
N ASN A 66 4.99 -8.29 6.57
CA ASN A 66 4.65 -7.27 7.57
C ASN A 66 3.22 -6.69 7.41
N ILE A 67 2.29 -7.45 6.83
CA ILE A 67 0.95 -6.98 6.52
C ILE A 67 0.19 -6.55 7.80
N ARG A 68 0.28 -7.30 8.90
CA ARG A 68 -0.37 -6.93 10.17
C ARG A 68 0.19 -5.64 10.75
N TYR A 69 1.49 -5.42 10.60
CA TYR A 69 2.13 -4.17 11.02
C TYR A 69 1.62 -2.99 10.19
N GLN A 70 1.52 -3.16 8.86
CA GLN A 70 0.99 -2.13 7.99
C GLN A 70 -0.47 -1.80 8.32
N ILE A 71 -1.32 -2.82 8.51
CA ILE A 71 -2.73 -2.64 8.83
C ILE A 71 -2.86 -1.92 10.18
N LYS A 72 -2.20 -2.42 11.24
CA LYS A 72 -2.30 -1.84 12.57
C LYS A 72 -1.90 -0.36 12.57
N THR A 73 -0.69 -0.07 12.10
CA THR A 73 -0.20 1.31 12.14
C THR A 73 -1.03 2.23 11.25
N THR A 74 -1.54 1.75 10.11
CA THR A 74 -2.43 2.57 9.28
C THR A 74 -3.77 2.83 9.97
N LEU A 75 -4.43 1.81 10.53
CA LEU A 75 -5.72 1.96 11.21
C LEU A 75 -5.62 2.88 12.43
N GLU A 76 -4.58 2.73 13.25
CA GLU A 76 -4.38 3.62 14.40
C GLU A 76 -4.13 5.08 13.93
N GLY A 77 -3.36 5.26 12.87
CA GLY A 77 -3.17 6.58 12.27
C GLY A 77 -4.47 7.17 11.70
N ILE A 78 -5.35 6.35 11.13
CA ILE A 78 -6.66 6.79 10.61
C ILE A 78 -7.56 7.38 11.70
N LYS A 79 -7.48 6.91 12.93
CA LYS A 79 -8.29 7.44 14.06
C LYS A 79 -8.05 8.92 14.30
N GLU A 80 -6.88 9.42 13.97
CA GLU A 80 -6.48 10.83 14.12
C GLU A 80 -6.80 11.69 12.89
N VAL A 81 -7.34 11.10 11.82
CA VAL A 81 -7.62 11.80 10.57
C VAL A 81 -8.92 12.60 10.68
N GLN A 82 -8.84 13.93 10.45
CA GLN A 82 -9.98 14.85 10.48
C GLN A 82 -10.43 15.30 9.07
N THR A 83 -9.83 14.75 8.03
CA THR A 83 -10.14 15.08 6.63
C THR A 83 -10.93 13.95 5.96
N PRO A 84 -11.71 14.21 4.90
CA PRO A 84 -12.47 13.15 4.23
C PRO A 84 -11.62 12.16 3.44
N TYR A 85 -10.38 12.52 3.12
CA TYR A 85 -9.46 11.72 2.31
C TYR A 85 -8.15 11.46 3.04
N ILE A 86 -7.57 10.31 2.75
CA ILE A 86 -6.28 9.87 3.30
C ILE A 86 -5.37 9.42 2.15
N VAL A 87 -4.08 9.65 2.35
CA VAL A 87 -3.01 9.02 1.59
C VAL A 87 -2.11 8.29 2.57
N LYS A 88 -2.07 6.95 2.50
CA LYS A 88 -1.11 6.13 3.24
C LYS A 88 0.20 6.10 2.50
N VAL A 89 1.28 6.36 3.20
CA VAL A 89 2.66 6.18 2.73
C VAL A 89 3.44 5.36 3.76
N ARG A 90 4.43 4.61 3.29
CA ARG A 90 5.33 3.86 4.17
C ARG A 90 6.40 4.79 4.69
N SER A 91 6.86 4.55 5.92
CA SER A 91 7.92 5.32 6.55
C SER A 91 9.32 5.06 5.94
N ASP A 92 9.51 3.92 5.27
CA ASP A 92 10.74 3.58 4.55
C ASP A 92 10.77 4.09 3.10
N GLU A 93 9.81 4.96 2.74
CA GLU A 93 9.65 5.55 1.42
C GLU A 93 9.28 7.02 1.53
N TYR A 94 9.61 7.80 0.52
CA TYR A 94 9.11 9.17 0.42
C TYR A 94 8.91 9.62 -1.03
N PHE A 95 8.02 10.60 -1.18
CA PHE A 95 7.62 11.14 -2.46
C PHE A 95 7.74 12.66 -2.41
N THR A 96 8.39 13.25 -3.40
CA THR A 96 8.65 14.70 -3.42
C THR A 96 7.58 15.48 -4.18
N ARG A 97 6.75 14.83 -5.00
CA ARG A 97 5.76 15.45 -5.89
C ARG A 97 4.42 14.70 -5.85
N MET A 98 3.63 14.91 -4.80
CA MET A 98 2.37 14.20 -4.58
C MET A 98 1.12 14.91 -5.15
N ASN A 99 1.27 16.05 -5.83
CA ASN A 99 0.12 16.85 -6.30
C ASN A 99 -0.81 16.04 -7.21
N ASN A 100 -0.27 15.31 -8.20
CA ASN A 100 -1.07 14.51 -9.11
C ASN A 100 -1.77 13.36 -8.40
N PHE A 101 -1.10 12.73 -7.44
CA PHE A 101 -1.69 11.66 -6.64
C PHE A 101 -2.87 12.17 -5.80
N VAL A 102 -2.68 13.27 -5.09
CA VAL A 102 -3.72 13.92 -4.28
C VAL A 102 -4.89 14.38 -5.16
N SER A 103 -4.60 14.96 -6.34
CA SER A 103 -5.65 15.35 -7.30
C SER A 103 -6.44 14.13 -7.78
N CYS A 104 -5.77 13.00 -8.02
CA CYS A 104 -6.43 11.76 -8.40
C CYS A 104 -7.36 11.26 -7.29
N VAL A 105 -6.91 11.26 -6.04
CA VAL A 105 -7.74 10.89 -4.86
C VAL A 105 -9.00 11.74 -4.78
N TYR A 106 -8.93 13.04 -5.03
CA TYR A 106 -10.09 13.93 -4.98
C TYR A 106 -11.07 13.72 -6.13
N ASN A 107 -10.52 13.52 -7.33
CA ASN A 107 -11.34 13.43 -8.54
C ASN A 107 -12.04 12.07 -8.67
N PHE A 108 -11.55 11.04 -7.97
CA PHE A 108 -12.09 9.68 -8.05
C PHE A 108 -12.35 9.10 -6.65
N PRO A 109 -13.28 9.69 -5.86
CA PRO A 109 -13.51 9.30 -4.46
C PRO A 109 -14.02 7.86 -4.30
N GLU A 110 -14.63 7.28 -5.36
CA GLU A 110 -15.14 5.91 -5.36
C GLU A 110 -14.07 4.85 -5.67
N HIS A 111 -12.84 5.30 -5.96
CA HIS A 111 -11.72 4.41 -6.30
C HIS A 111 -10.63 4.47 -5.21
N ILE A 112 -9.81 3.43 -5.19
CA ILE A 112 -8.50 3.52 -4.53
C ILE A 112 -7.48 4.01 -5.56
N THR A 113 -6.79 5.09 -5.24
CA THR A 113 -5.63 5.56 -6.02
C THR A 113 -4.38 4.86 -5.52
N VAL A 114 -3.59 4.30 -6.43
CA VAL A 114 -2.33 3.59 -6.14
C VAL A 114 -1.21 4.08 -7.06
N SER A 115 0.04 3.78 -6.71
CA SER A 115 1.15 3.94 -7.65
C SER A 115 1.31 2.72 -8.55
N ASN A 116 2.01 2.88 -9.67
CA ASN A 116 2.41 1.74 -10.50
C ASN A 116 3.64 1.00 -9.96
N PHE A 117 4.25 1.47 -8.87
CA PHE A 117 5.39 0.81 -8.26
C PHE A 117 5.02 -0.59 -7.79
N LEU A 118 5.74 -1.61 -8.28
CA LEU A 118 5.46 -3.03 -8.05
C LEU A 118 4.07 -3.52 -8.44
N PHE A 119 3.30 -2.74 -9.18
CA PHE A 119 2.07 -3.23 -9.80
C PHE A 119 2.44 -4.06 -11.04
N ARG A 120 2.67 -5.35 -10.84
CA ARG A 120 3.27 -6.22 -11.85
C ARG A 120 2.23 -6.88 -12.75
N LYS A 121 2.43 -6.80 -14.05
CA LYS A 121 1.56 -7.38 -15.08
C LYS A 121 1.31 -8.90 -14.92
N LYS A 122 2.29 -9.63 -14.39
CA LYS A 122 2.19 -11.08 -14.20
C LYS A 122 1.33 -11.51 -13.01
N TYR A 123 0.98 -10.58 -12.12
CA TYR A 123 0.21 -10.86 -10.92
C TYR A 123 -1.18 -10.23 -11.05
N MET A 124 -2.22 -11.05 -10.91
CA MET A 124 -3.60 -10.57 -10.90
C MET A 124 -3.99 -10.04 -9.51
N PHE A 125 -4.85 -9.05 -9.47
CA PHE A 125 -5.34 -8.45 -8.22
C PHE A 125 -4.23 -8.00 -7.26
N HIS A 126 -3.16 -7.44 -7.83
CA HIS A 126 -1.95 -7.07 -7.10
C HIS A 126 -1.57 -5.59 -7.34
N PRO A 127 -2.49 -4.63 -7.05
CA PRO A 127 -2.13 -3.21 -7.06
C PRO A 127 -1.14 -2.92 -5.94
N SER A 128 -0.28 -1.93 -6.16
CA SER A 128 0.76 -1.58 -5.18
C SER A 128 0.17 -1.22 -3.81
N ASP A 129 0.78 -1.76 -2.75
CA ASP A 129 0.48 -1.42 -1.35
C ASP A 129 1.42 -0.33 -0.79
N HIS A 130 2.40 0.09 -1.56
CA HIS A 130 3.44 1.04 -1.13
C HIS A 130 2.85 2.42 -0.81
N VAL A 131 2.05 2.95 -1.72
CA VAL A 131 1.24 4.14 -1.51
C VAL A 131 -0.16 3.90 -2.05
N PHE A 132 -1.15 4.22 -1.25
CA PHE A 132 -2.53 4.22 -1.68
C PHE A 132 -3.32 5.37 -1.01
N GLY A 133 -4.37 5.81 -1.68
CA GLY A 133 -5.23 6.87 -1.16
C GLY A 133 -6.68 6.68 -1.60
N GLY A 134 -7.58 7.29 -0.85
CA GLY A 134 -9.01 7.23 -1.08
C GLY A 134 -9.78 7.96 0.03
N THR A 135 -11.08 7.73 0.12
CA THR A 135 -11.85 8.20 1.28
C THR A 135 -11.42 7.43 2.54
N VAL A 136 -11.46 8.09 3.69
CA VAL A 136 -11.15 7.46 4.99
C VAL A 136 -11.97 6.19 5.19
N GLY A 137 -13.26 6.21 4.87
CA GLY A 137 -14.13 5.05 5.02
C GLY A 137 -13.77 3.87 4.11
N ASN A 138 -13.37 4.12 2.87
CA ASN A 138 -12.96 3.05 1.95
C ASN A 138 -11.66 2.38 2.42
N ILE A 139 -10.68 3.20 2.85
CA ILE A 139 -9.39 2.70 3.33
C ILE A 139 -9.55 1.95 4.65
N ALA A 140 -10.30 2.49 5.61
CA ALA A 140 -10.53 1.83 6.89
C ALA A 140 -11.19 0.46 6.70
N ARG A 141 -12.30 0.40 5.96
CA ARG A 141 -12.99 -0.87 5.67
C ARG A 141 -12.12 -1.87 4.93
N MET A 142 -11.33 -1.43 3.94
CA MET A 142 -10.38 -2.30 3.25
C MET A 142 -9.42 -2.97 4.24
N LEU A 143 -8.87 -2.20 5.19
CA LEU A 143 -7.90 -2.70 6.16
C LEU A 143 -8.56 -3.62 7.22
N GLU A 144 -9.77 -3.28 7.67
CA GLU A 144 -10.56 -4.11 8.59
C GLU A 144 -10.89 -5.48 7.95
N PHE A 145 -11.41 -5.50 6.72
CA PHE A 145 -11.63 -6.74 5.98
C PHE A 145 -10.33 -7.52 5.73
N SER A 146 -9.20 -6.82 5.58
CA SER A 146 -7.91 -7.48 5.44
C SER A 146 -7.50 -8.22 6.70
N LEU A 147 -7.80 -7.68 7.89
CA LEU A 147 -7.58 -8.40 9.16
C LEU A 147 -8.45 -9.64 9.29
N GLU A 148 -9.73 -9.55 8.92
CA GLU A 148 -10.64 -10.68 8.90
C GLU A 148 -10.14 -11.76 7.93
N MET A 149 -9.81 -11.37 6.70
CA MET A 149 -9.30 -12.28 5.68
C MET A 149 -8.03 -13.00 6.13
N ILE A 150 -7.07 -12.28 6.72
CA ILE A 150 -5.87 -12.89 7.29
C ILE A 150 -6.24 -13.89 8.40
N GLY A 151 -7.19 -13.53 9.28
CA GLY A 151 -7.65 -14.40 10.34
C GLY A 151 -8.25 -15.71 9.82
N ASP A 152 -9.06 -15.65 8.78
CA ASP A 152 -9.72 -16.80 8.17
C ASP A 152 -8.76 -17.68 7.36
N PHE A 153 -7.85 -17.06 6.61
CA PHE A 153 -6.88 -17.79 5.77
C PHE A 153 -5.77 -18.48 6.58
N TYR A 154 -5.41 -17.96 7.74
CA TYR A 154 -4.25 -18.42 8.51
C TYR A 154 -4.59 -19.14 9.82
N ARG A 155 -5.86 -19.26 10.20
CA ARG A 155 -6.29 -20.12 11.30
C ARG A 155 -6.18 -21.60 10.97
N ASP A 156 -6.42 -21.97 9.72
CA ASP A 156 -6.15 -23.30 9.21
C ASP A 156 -4.70 -23.32 8.71
N GLU A 157 -3.80 -24.02 9.40
CA GLU A 157 -2.38 -24.23 9.03
C GLU A 157 -2.15 -24.81 7.62
N LYS A 158 -3.24 -25.12 6.93
CA LYS A 158 -3.31 -25.45 5.52
C LYS A 158 -4.16 -24.36 4.85
N VAL A 159 -3.52 -23.22 4.55
CA VAL A 159 -4.06 -22.40 3.47
C VAL A 159 -3.96 -23.25 2.23
N ASP A 160 -5.05 -23.93 1.96
CA ASP A 160 -5.22 -24.62 0.70
C ASP A 160 -5.30 -23.54 -0.38
N VAL A 161 -4.11 -23.15 -0.85
CA VAL A 161 -3.94 -22.17 -1.93
C VAL A 161 -4.68 -22.69 -3.18
N GLU A 162 -4.98 -23.99 -3.25
CA GLU A 162 -5.93 -24.58 -4.23
C GLU A 162 -7.35 -24.09 -3.98
N ARG A 163 -7.73 -23.81 -2.72
CA ARG A 163 -9.06 -23.28 -2.35
C ARG A 163 -9.33 -21.89 -2.90
N VAL A 164 -8.29 -21.08 -3.08
CA VAL A 164 -8.41 -19.74 -3.65
C VAL A 164 -8.43 -19.78 -5.18
N GLY A 165 -8.25 -20.96 -5.81
CA GLY A 165 -8.26 -21.11 -7.27
C GLY A 165 -7.13 -20.34 -7.99
N LEU A 166 -6.33 -19.60 -7.26
CA LEU A 166 -5.31 -18.69 -7.79
C LEU A 166 -3.89 -19.30 -7.78
N SER A 167 -3.69 -20.47 -7.15
CA SER A 167 -2.38 -20.89 -6.72
C SER A 167 -1.50 -21.59 -7.73
N LYS A 168 -1.91 -22.72 -8.28
CA LYS A 168 -1.01 -23.51 -9.15
C LYS A 168 -1.05 -23.09 -10.61
N LYS A 169 -2.20 -22.63 -11.07
CA LYS A 169 -2.41 -22.26 -12.47
C LYS A 169 -1.96 -20.83 -12.79
N TYR A 170 -1.82 -19.98 -11.76
CA TYR A 170 -1.66 -18.54 -11.89
C TYR A 170 -0.47 -17.93 -11.13
N THR A 171 0.51 -18.75 -10.74
CA THR A 171 1.79 -18.34 -10.13
C THR A 171 1.72 -17.67 -8.75
N PHE A 172 0.68 -17.91 -7.95
CA PHE A 172 0.61 -17.38 -6.59
C PHE A 172 0.71 -18.48 -5.54
N PRO A 173 1.84 -18.66 -4.90
CA PRO A 173 1.96 -19.61 -3.79
C PRO A 173 1.37 -19.08 -2.47
N ILE A 174 1.15 -17.76 -2.33
CA ILE A 174 0.77 -17.11 -1.07
C ILE A 174 0.06 -15.80 -1.38
N LEU A 175 -0.96 -15.42 -0.59
CA LEU A 175 -1.56 -14.08 -0.65
C LEU A 175 -0.54 -13.04 -0.20
N THR A 176 -0.14 -12.16 -1.12
CA THR A 176 0.71 -11.02 -0.78
C THR A 176 -0.09 -9.93 -0.07
N ALA A 177 0.59 -8.97 0.56
CA ALA A 177 -0.07 -7.82 1.18
C ALA A 177 -0.93 -7.06 0.15
N GLU A 178 -0.39 -6.87 -1.05
CA GLU A 178 -1.06 -6.18 -2.16
C GLU A 178 -2.34 -6.89 -2.59
N MET A 179 -2.28 -8.23 -2.72
CA MET A 179 -3.46 -9.03 -3.06
C MET A 179 -4.51 -8.98 -1.95
N THR A 180 -4.08 -9.12 -0.70
CA THR A 180 -4.98 -9.09 0.45
C THR A 180 -5.74 -7.77 0.49
N PHE A 181 -5.05 -6.63 0.34
CA PHE A 181 -5.72 -5.32 0.29
C PHE A 181 -6.65 -5.20 -0.90
N CYS A 182 -6.24 -5.70 -2.07
CA CYS A 182 -7.07 -5.65 -3.26
C CYS A 182 -8.36 -6.45 -3.08
N LEU A 183 -8.27 -7.70 -2.69
CA LEU A 183 -9.43 -8.59 -2.52
C LEU A 183 -10.36 -8.06 -1.42
N SER A 184 -9.79 -7.56 -0.32
CA SER A 184 -10.54 -6.94 0.78
C SER A 184 -11.31 -5.70 0.31
N TYR A 185 -10.66 -4.81 -0.44
CA TYR A 185 -11.34 -3.64 -0.98
C TYR A 185 -12.48 -4.02 -1.92
N LEU A 186 -12.24 -4.94 -2.85
CA LEU A 186 -13.27 -5.42 -3.78
C LEU A 186 -14.45 -6.04 -3.03
N LYS A 187 -14.19 -6.80 -1.97
CA LYS A 187 -15.23 -7.36 -1.10
C LYS A 187 -16.06 -6.26 -0.43
N THR A 188 -15.47 -5.12 -0.04
CA THR A 188 -16.23 -3.96 0.48
C THR A 188 -17.18 -3.35 -0.55
N LYS A 189 -16.94 -3.60 -1.85
CA LYS A 189 -17.79 -3.20 -2.98
C LYS A 189 -18.82 -4.27 -3.38
N GLY A 190 -18.90 -5.36 -2.65
CA GLY A 190 -19.78 -6.49 -2.97
C GLY A 190 -19.23 -7.41 -4.08
N ILE A 191 -17.95 -7.31 -4.42
CA ILE A 191 -17.29 -8.13 -5.44
C ILE A 191 -16.51 -9.23 -4.71
N ASP A 192 -16.99 -10.46 -4.76
CA ASP A 192 -16.28 -11.62 -4.21
C ASP A 192 -15.47 -12.31 -5.32
N VAL A 193 -14.25 -11.79 -5.53
CA VAL A 193 -13.35 -12.30 -6.57
C VAL A 193 -13.13 -13.80 -6.46
N VAL A 194 -13.00 -14.33 -5.24
CA VAL A 194 -12.74 -15.75 -5.01
C VAL A 194 -13.90 -16.63 -5.47
N ALA A 195 -15.13 -16.18 -5.23
CA ALA A 195 -16.33 -16.86 -5.72
C ALA A 195 -16.51 -16.67 -7.23
N ASP A 196 -16.32 -15.45 -7.72
CA ASP A 196 -16.58 -15.07 -9.11
C ASP A 196 -15.69 -15.79 -10.11
N ILE A 197 -14.41 -16.06 -9.76
CA ILE A 197 -13.43 -16.68 -10.68
C ILE A 197 -13.53 -18.19 -10.76
N GLN A 198 -14.41 -18.83 -9.98
CA GLN A 198 -14.58 -20.28 -10.02
C GLN A 198 -15.06 -20.71 -11.40
N GLY A 199 -14.34 -21.66 -12.00
CA GLY A 199 -14.67 -22.19 -13.33
C GLY A 199 -14.24 -21.32 -14.52
N MET A 200 -13.71 -20.11 -14.30
CA MET A 200 -13.18 -19.28 -15.38
C MET A 200 -11.97 -19.91 -16.06
N SER A 201 -11.91 -19.82 -17.37
CA SER A 201 -10.68 -20.04 -18.12
C SER A 201 -9.66 -18.93 -17.82
N PHE A 202 -8.37 -19.15 -18.13
CA PHE A 202 -7.34 -18.14 -17.95
C PHE A 202 -7.62 -16.84 -18.71
N LYS A 203 -8.21 -16.95 -19.91
CA LYS A 203 -8.59 -15.79 -20.73
C LYS A 203 -9.69 -14.98 -20.04
N GLU A 204 -10.75 -15.63 -19.60
CA GLU A 204 -11.86 -14.99 -18.88
C GLU A 204 -11.39 -14.34 -17.60
N LEU A 205 -10.53 -15.02 -16.84
CA LEU A 205 -9.93 -14.46 -15.62
C LEU A 205 -9.10 -13.20 -15.91
N LYS A 206 -8.33 -13.15 -16.99
CA LYS A 206 -7.58 -11.93 -17.38
C LYS A 206 -8.52 -10.78 -17.71
N GLU A 207 -9.57 -11.02 -18.47
CA GLU A 207 -10.53 -9.97 -18.81
C GLU A 207 -11.30 -9.49 -17.57
N TYR A 208 -11.70 -10.42 -16.70
CA TYR A 208 -12.33 -10.10 -15.42
C TYR A 208 -11.41 -9.26 -14.52
N HIS A 209 -10.15 -9.67 -14.33
CA HIS A 209 -9.15 -8.92 -13.59
C HIS A 209 -9.00 -7.49 -14.14
N LYS A 210 -8.77 -7.37 -15.46
CA LYS A 210 -8.59 -6.09 -16.13
C LYS A 210 -9.78 -5.17 -15.91
N LYS A 211 -10.99 -5.66 -16.14
CA LYS A 211 -12.23 -4.91 -15.92
C LYS A 211 -12.35 -4.46 -14.47
N THR A 212 -12.24 -5.39 -13.53
CA THR A 212 -12.42 -5.14 -12.09
C THR A 212 -11.41 -4.12 -11.56
N ILE A 213 -10.13 -4.23 -11.96
CA ILE A 213 -9.12 -3.25 -11.53
C ILE A 213 -9.40 -1.86 -12.12
N LYS A 214 -9.74 -1.76 -13.41
CA LYS A 214 -10.04 -0.46 -14.05
C LYS A 214 -11.24 0.25 -13.42
N GLU A 215 -12.26 -0.50 -13.03
CA GLU A 215 -13.49 0.02 -12.42
C GLU A 215 -13.30 0.46 -10.96
N ASN A 216 -12.29 -0.05 -10.26
CA ASN A 216 -12.12 0.16 -8.82
C ASN A 216 -10.83 0.90 -8.41
N TYR A 217 -9.87 1.01 -9.32
CA TYR A 217 -8.56 1.60 -9.03
C TYR A 217 -8.20 2.73 -10.00
N LYS A 218 -7.43 3.68 -9.51
CA LYS A 218 -6.75 4.71 -10.32
C LYS A 218 -5.25 4.60 -10.11
N LEU A 219 -4.50 4.80 -11.19
CA LEU A 219 -3.06 4.61 -11.22
C LEU A 219 -2.35 5.95 -11.44
N VAL A 220 -1.37 6.25 -10.59
CA VAL A 220 -0.43 7.36 -10.77
C VAL A 220 0.97 6.80 -10.90
N ARG A 221 1.72 7.26 -11.90
CA ARG A 221 3.07 6.76 -12.12
C ARG A 221 4.01 7.24 -11.02
N ALA A 222 4.81 6.32 -10.46
CA ALA A 222 5.77 6.62 -9.41
C ALA A 222 6.83 7.65 -9.87
N SER A 223 7.23 7.62 -11.16
CA SER A 223 8.10 8.64 -11.77
C SER A 223 7.53 10.06 -11.65
N ASP A 224 6.20 10.21 -11.78
CA ASP A 224 5.54 11.51 -11.71
C ASP A 224 5.45 12.03 -10.26
N MET A 225 5.62 11.13 -9.29
CA MET A 225 5.54 11.42 -7.86
C MET A 225 6.89 11.76 -7.23
N GLY A 226 8.00 11.65 -7.98
CA GLY A 226 9.35 11.83 -7.43
C GLY A 226 9.61 10.84 -6.30
N TYR A 227 9.49 9.56 -6.61
CA TYR A 227 9.56 8.46 -5.66
C TYR A 227 11.01 8.13 -5.24
N PHE A 228 11.19 7.82 -3.95
CA PHE A 228 12.44 7.32 -3.38
C PHE A 228 12.16 6.17 -2.41
N LEU A 229 12.85 5.06 -2.59
CA LEU A 229 12.80 3.89 -1.72
C LEU A 229 14.06 3.84 -0.84
N LEU A 230 13.87 3.95 0.47
CA LEU A 230 14.97 3.95 1.44
C LEU A 230 15.39 2.54 1.84
N ARG A 231 14.50 1.57 1.65
CA ARG A 231 14.65 0.18 2.10
C ARG A 231 15.94 -0.49 1.67
N PHE A 232 16.49 -0.14 0.51
CA PHE A 232 17.72 -0.75 -0.01
C PHE A 232 19.01 -0.11 0.49
N LYS A 233 18.94 1.02 1.20
CA LYS A 233 20.13 1.65 1.81
C LYS A 233 20.74 0.81 2.94
N SER A 234 19.95 -0.05 3.57
CA SER A 234 20.36 -0.86 4.73
C SER A 234 20.59 -2.34 4.41
N ASN A 235 20.51 -2.76 3.15
CA ASN A 235 20.76 -4.14 2.78
C ASN A 235 22.27 -4.33 2.52
N PRO A 236 23.00 -5.07 3.40
CA PRO A 236 24.45 -5.26 3.26
C PRO A 236 24.87 -6.05 2.03
N ILE A 237 23.93 -6.63 1.28
CA ILE A 237 24.20 -7.35 0.02
C ILE A 237 24.27 -6.36 -1.17
N ILE A 238 23.81 -5.12 -1.00
CA ILE A 238 23.90 -4.08 -2.02
C ILE A 238 24.87 -3.04 -1.51
N GLU A 239 26.15 -3.19 -1.88
CA GLU A 239 27.27 -2.37 -1.42
C GLU A 239 27.23 -0.88 -1.87
N GLU A 240 26.20 -0.45 -2.57
CA GLU A 240 26.04 0.95 -2.96
C GLU A 240 24.69 1.51 -2.53
N PRO A 241 24.65 2.80 -2.11
CA PRO A 241 23.39 3.46 -1.80
C PRO A 241 22.63 3.68 -3.09
N THR A 242 21.79 2.72 -3.45
CA THR A 242 20.86 2.86 -4.56
C THR A 242 19.67 3.75 -4.17
N ALA A 243 19.93 5.01 -3.90
CA ALA A 243 19.02 5.99 -4.44
C ALA A 243 19.08 5.71 -5.94
N PHE A 244 17.94 5.44 -6.59
CA PHE A 244 17.90 5.39 -8.03
C PHE A 244 18.48 6.71 -8.54
N THR A 245 19.76 6.69 -8.91
CA THR A 245 20.50 7.91 -9.23
C THR A 245 20.13 8.42 -10.60
N ASN A 246 19.43 7.58 -11.36
CA ASN A 246 18.96 7.92 -12.70
C ASN A 246 17.66 7.19 -13.05
N GLU A 247 16.99 7.68 -14.08
CA GLU A 247 15.73 7.13 -14.59
C GLU A 247 15.88 5.68 -15.07
N GLN A 248 17.05 5.29 -15.56
CA GLN A 248 17.31 3.95 -16.08
C GLN A 248 17.34 2.90 -14.96
N ASP A 249 17.95 3.22 -13.80
CA ASP A 249 17.97 2.33 -12.65
C ASP A 249 16.56 2.13 -12.09
N PHE A 250 15.80 3.22 -12.04
CA PHE A 250 14.38 3.18 -11.67
C PHE A 250 13.58 2.31 -12.66
N LEU A 251 13.79 2.47 -13.97
CA LEU A 251 13.12 1.68 -15.00
C LEU A 251 13.52 0.21 -14.94
N ASN A 252 14.78 -0.11 -14.69
CA ASN A 252 15.27 -1.49 -14.55
C ASN A 252 14.66 -2.19 -13.34
N PHE A 253 14.52 -1.49 -12.21
CA PHE A 253 13.84 -2.03 -11.02
C PHE A 253 12.34 -2.26 -11.26
N HIS A 254 11.73 -1.45 -12.10
CA HIS A 254 10.33 -1.56 -12.51
C HIS A 254 10.07 -2.55 -13.64
N ILE A 255 11.06 -3.35 -14.06
CA ILE A 255 10.85 -4.39 -15.07
C ILE A 255 9.64 -5.26 -14.66
N GLY A 256 8.60 -5.20 -15.47
CA GLY A 256 7.33 -5.90 -15.24
C GLY A 256 6.26 -5.14 -14.45
N SER A 257 6.51 -3.90 -13.98
CA SER A 257 5.45 -3.01 -13.52
C SER A 257 4.67 -2.44 -14.70
N ILE A 258 3.35 -2.30 -14.53
CA ILE A 258 2.51 -1.66 -15.55
C ILE A 258 2.75 -0.15 -15.55
N LYS A 259 2.69 0.48 -16.72
CA LYS A 259 2.77 1.94 -16.87
C LYS A 259 1.40 2.60 -16.81
N SER A 260 0.37 1.85 -17.18
CA SER A 260 -1.03 2.28 -17.11
C SER A 260 -1.94 1.07 -16.92
N LEU A 261 -3.20 1.29 -16.51
CA LEU A 261 -4.21 0.23 -16.40
C LEU A 261 -4.60 -0.39 -17.74
N GLU A 262 -4.20 0.22 -18.86
CA GLU A 262 -4.44 -0.35 -20.19
C GLU A 262 -3.56 -1.56 -20.48
N GLU A 263 -2.44 -1.70 -19.78
CA GLU A 263 -1.49 -2.80 -19.94
C GLU A 263 -1.89 -4.09 -19.20
N LEU A 264 -2.95 -4.04 -18.38
CA LEU A 264 -3.54 -5.22 -17.77
C LEU A 264 -4.25 -6.07 -18.82
#